data_106993e21a6090efaa8d785095f95611
#
_entry.id   106993e21a6090efaa8d785095f95611
#
_cell.length_a   1.000
_cell.length_b   1.000
_cell.length_c   1.000
_cell.angle_alpha   90.00
_cell.angle_beta   90.00
_cell.angle_gamma   90.00
#
_symmetry.space_group_name_H-M   'P 1'
#
loop_
_entity.id
_entity.type
_entity.pdbx_description
1 polymer ?
#
loop_
_entity_poly.entity_id
_entity_poly.type
_entity_poly.pdbx_seq_one_letter_code
_entity_poly.pdbx_strand_id
1 'polypeptide(L)'
;MNINTLLSRIPLRYWGYLSLSLWGVAILFLLRPDLYNLDEGSAKSLLLVWSIADQVAASVVTFGAPDLRALLFLPVAFLWTGNVFAAKVFTTLLLAFAIWLLYFWNRHSVNAESALISSGLLIVSPLMLEQIDTLSPGIYLLPAFAFGAWLNVEYRLNPRPGGGWYFSQLLVSAFSVSLHPIGLAYPLALLWSWYKEPLDQKQQKYFFIGVSFAALFTLLMLRGWNYVEWFQNPIKSLSITVLGSSLGSEIPAVSWAVGGLMLAGLVIVVIKQYRNLWSDFTGRTFLIGLTLGITTSDSAWGIIALCLILYFGIPLLLQVHHVRAGKGFAQQRGLMMLFIIILSTVFMQADKRHYQIRQSGFLSEEDQLIHIFAEEAENARKIAEEDKSEKNPVLLRVASQWPSRTMIACKCDTLPLPPAAQDPQTQLTMLRSITHLLFNPRQANNAALARNLSILGGGIIETIALQPGGVLLHIKNVNTPANLKNGK
;
A
#
# COMPACT_ATOMS: atom_id res chain seq x y z
N MET A 1 13.68 29.03 -33.34
CA MET A 1 14.58 28.46 -32.33
C MET A 1 14.39 26.95 -32.32
N ASN A 2 15.42 26.17 -32.62
CA ASN A 2 15.29 24.72 -32.83
C ASN A 2 15.18 24.03 -31.45
N ILE A 3 14.12 23.28 -31.23
CA ILE A 3 13.85 22.60 -29.96
C ILE A 3 15.05 21.74 -29.51
N ASN A 4 15.76 21.12 -30.48
CA ASN A 4 16.96 20.33 -30.20
C ASN A 4 18.12 21.15 -29.59
N THR A 5 18.27 22.42 -29.96
CA THR A 5 19.28 23.31 -29.36
C THR A 5 18.91 23.80 -27.99
N LEU A 6 17.63 23.87 -27.67
CA LEU A 6 17.14 24.22 -26.32
C LEU A 6 17.29 23.01 -25.37
N LEU A 7 16.95 21.81 -25.84
CA LEU A 7 17.03 20.57 -25.08
C LEU A 7 18.50 20.20 -24.76
N SER A 8 19.43 20.42 -25.71
CA SER A 8 20.86 20.12 -25.47
C SER A 8 21.53 21.04 -24.43
N ARG A 9 20.91 22.18 -24.09
CA ARG A 9 21.41 23.11 -23.07
C ARG A 9 20.98 22.76 -21.65
N ILE A 10 19.98 21.88 -21.48
CA ILE A 10 19.51 21.50 -20.16
C ILE A 10 20.45 20.41 -19.60
N PRO A 11 21.18 20.65 -18.50
CA PRO A 11 22.00 19.63 -17.89
C PRO A 11 21.20 18.38 -17.54
N LEU A 12 21.79 17.20 -17.72
CA LEU A 12 21.16 15.89 -17.47
C LEU A 12 20.46 15.80 -16.10
N ARG A 13 20.96 16.54 -15.12
CA ARG A 13 20.40 16.65 -13.78
C ARG A 13 18.94 17.17 -13.73
N TYR A 14 18.60 18.09 -14.62
CA TYR A 14 17.23 18.65 -14.66
C TYR A 14 16.26 17.76 -15.43
N TRP A 15 16.76 16.95 -16.37
CA TRP A 15 15.93 15.97 -17.06
C TRP A 15 15.30 14.95 -16.10
N GLY A 16 16.08 14.48 -15.10
CA GLY A 16 15.56 13.59 -14.08
C GLY A 16 14.37 14.21 -13.33
N TYR A 17 14.50 15.44 -12.87
CA TYR A 17 13.39 16.12 -12.17
C TYR A 17 12.20 16.41 -13.08
N LEU A 18 12.45 16.82 -14.33
CA LEU A 18 11.38 17.08 -15.28
C LEU A 18 10.61 15.81 -15.64
N SER A 19 11.29 14.70 -15.93
CA SER A 19 10.62 13.43 -16.22
C SER A 19 9.80 12.91 -15.06
N LEU A 20 10.29 13.05 -13.83
CA LEU A 20 9.56 12.69 -12.61
C LEU A 20 8.31 13.54 -12.39
N SER A 21 8.41 14.85 -12.67
CA SER A 21 7.25 15.76 -12.59
C SER A 21 6.20 15.42 -13.65
N LEU A 22 6.62 15.16 -14.89
CA LEU A 22 5.71 14.76 -15.96
C LEU A 22 5.02 13.44 -15.67
N TRP A 23 5.75 12.48 -15.08
CA TRP A 23 5.15 11.24 -14.65
C TRP A 23 4.08 11.47 -13.57
N GLY A 24 4.39 12.25 -12.51
CA GLY A 24 3.41 12.58 -11.48
C GLY A 24 2.12 13.16 -12.06
N VAL A 25 2.26 14.06 -13.03
CA VAL A 25 1.10 14.61 -13.77
C VAL A 25 0.40 13.53 -14.59
N ALA A 26 1.13 12.68 -15.32
CA ALA A 26 0.54 11.64 -16.16
C ALA A 26 -0.28 10.63 -15.32
N ILE A 27 0.23 10.22 -14.16
CA ILE A 27 -0.50 9.33 -13.25
C ILE A 27 -1.81 9.93 -12.78
N LEU A 28 -1.90 11.24 -12.54
CA LEU A 28 -3.15 11.89 -12.14
C LEU A 28 -4.27 11.70 -13.17
N PHE A 29 -3.93 11.60 -14.46
CA PHE A 29 -4.90 11.29 -15.52
C PHE A 29 -5.27 9.80 -15.60
N LEU A 30 -4.45 8.92 -15.04
CA LEU A 30 -4.70 7.48 -15.01
C LEU A 30 -5.48 7.05 -13.76
N LEU A 31 -5.52 7.88 -12.73
CA LEU A 31 -6.25 7.59 -11.51
C LEU A 31 -7.76 7.58 -11.75
N ARG A 32 -8.44 6.56 -11.25
CA ARG A 32 -9.90 6.52 -11.26
C ARG A 32 -10.46 7.09 -9.96
N PRO A 33 -11.57 7.81 -10.06
CA PRO A 33 -12.25 8.35 -8.88
C PRO A 33 -12.96 7.28 -8.04
N ASP A 34 -12.94 6.01 -8.49
CA ASP A 34 -13.68 4.92 -7.89
C ASP A 34 -13.32 4.71 -6.42
N LEU A 35 -14.33 4.41 -5.64
CA LEU A 35 -14.23 4.04 -4.22
C LEU A 35 -13.74 2.60 -4.03
N TYR A 36 -13.82 1.80 -5.07
CA TYR A 36 -13.48 0.39 -5.08
C TYR A 36 -11.96 0.20 -5.21
N ASN A 37 -11.50 -1.00 -4.89
CA ASN A 37 -10.10 -1.40 -4.88
C ASN A 37 -9.24 -0.84 -3.72
N LEU A 38 -9.85 -0.26 -2.70
CA LEU A 38 -9.10 0.16 -1.51
C LEU A 38 -8.69 -1.06 -0.69
N ASP A 39 -7.52 -0.98 -0.06
CA ASP A 39 -7.16 -1.87 1.05
C ASP A 39 -8.04 -1.56 2.26
N GLU A 40 -8.49 -2.60 3.01
CA GLU A 40 -9.38 -2.43 4.16
C GLU A 40 -8.75 -1.54 5.26
N GLY A 41 -7.44 -1.71 5.50
CA GLY A 41 -6.72 -0.88 6.46
C GLY A 41 -6.67 0.59 6.05
N SER A 42 -6.53 0.86 4.76
CA SER A 42 -6.53 2.23 4.22
C SER A 42 -7.92 2.85 4.25
N ALA A 43 -8.95 2.08 3.93
CA ALA A 43 -10.34 2.50 4.07
C ALA A 43 -10.66 2.89 5.53
N LYS A 44 -10.22 2.07 6.49
CA LYS A 44 -10.34 2.35 7.92
C LYS A 44 -9.63 3.65 8.31
N SER A 45 -8.41 3.86 7.82
CA SER A 45 -7.63 5.07 8.09
C SER A 45 -8.33 6.32 7.54
N LEU A 46 -8.89 6.24 6.33
CA LEU A 46 -9.66 7.34 5.72
C LEU A 46 -10.92 7.67 6.54
N LEU A 47 -11.70 6.66 6.93
CA LEU A 47 -12.90 6.86 7.75
C LEU A 47 -12.57 7.52 9.10
N LEU A 48 -11.49 7.07 9.75
CA LEU A 48 -11.05 7.67 11.01
C LEU A 48 -10.71 9.14 10.84
N VAL A 49 -10.00 9.50 9.79
CA VAL A 49 -9.59 10.90 9.55
C VAL A 49 -10.77 11.77 9.15
N TRP A 50 -11.68 11.27 8.34
CA TRP A 50 -12.91 11.98 8.00
C TRP A 50 -13.78 12.22 9.24
N SER A 51 -13.88 11.24 10.13
CA SER A 51 -14.62 11.44 11.39
C SER A 51 -13.99 12.51 12.29
N ILE A 52 -12.66 12.64 12.28
CA ILE A 52 -11.95 13.71 12.98
C ILE A 52 -12.20 15.06 12.32
N ALA A 53 -12.13 15.11 10.97
CA ALA A 53 -12.33 16.35 10.22
C ALA A 53 -13.76 16.89 10.33
N ASP A 54 -14.76 16.03 10.28
CA ASP A 54 -16.18 16.41 10.35
C ASP A 54 -16.69 16.53 11.80
N GLN A 55 -15.86 16.27 12.80
CA GLN A 55 -16.25 16.22 14.21
C GLN A 55 -17.46 15.29 14.46
N VAL A 56 -17.75 14.38 13.55
CA VAL A 56 -18.80 13.38 13.72
C VAL A 56 -18.32 12.37 14.74
N ALA A 57 -19.03 12.24 15.84
CA ALA A 57 -18.78 11.20 16.85
C ALA A 57 -18.90 9.83 16.16
N ALA A 58 -17.75 9.29 15.78
CA ALA A 58 -17.73 8.12 14.94
C ALA A 58 -18.10 6.88 15.72
N SER A 59 -19.26 6.33 15.44
CA SER A 59 -19.55 4.90 15.62
C SER A 59 -18.49 4.00 14.96
N VAL A 60 -17.71 4.55 14.08
CA VAL A 60 -16.58 3.97 13.34
C VAL A 60 -15.34 3.73 14.22
N VAL A 61 -15.17 4.44 15.33
CA VAL A 61 -13.98 4.32 16.21
C VAL A 61 -13.89 2.95 16.91
N THR A 62 -14.95 2.17 16.89
CA THR A 62 -14.96 0.82 17.49
C THR A 62 -14.19 -0.24 16.70
N PHE A 63 -13.65 0.10 15.52
CA PHE A 63 -12.92 -0.84 14.65
C PHE A 63 -11.45 -1.14 15.06
N GLY A 64 -11.08 -0.94 16.32
CA GLY A 64 -9.78 -1.34 16.86
C GLY A 64 -8.79 -0.18 17.08
N ALA A 65 -7.53 -0.50 17.38
CA ALA A 65 -6.49 0.49 17.71
C ALA A 65 -6.36 1.60 16.67
N PRO A 66 -6.12 2.85 17.08
CA PRO A 66 -5.93 3.97 16.18
C PRO A 66 -4.76 3.67 15.22
N ASP A 67 -5.00 3.85 13.93
CA ASP A 67 -3.99 3.68 12.91
C ASP A 67 -3.28 5.01 12.66
N LEU A 68 -2.00 5.09 13.00
CA LEU A 68 -1.22 6.30 12.79
C LEU A 68 -1.07 6.67 11.31
N ARG A 69 -1.35 5.74 10.38
CA ARG A 69 -1.44 6.04 8.95
C ARG A 69 -2.50 7.09 8.65
N ALA A 70 -3.56 7.13 9.47
CA ALA A 70 -4.60 8.14 9.38
C ALA A 70 -4.02 9.57 9.40
N LEU A 71 -2.95 9.82 10.18
CA LEU A 71 -2.31 11.13 10.24
C LEU A 71 -1.78 11.62 8.88
N LEU A 72 -1.41 10.70 7.98
CA LEU A 72 -0.99 11.07 6.61
C LEU A 72 -2.12 11.72 5.81
N PHE A 73 -3.33 11.27 6.00
CA PHE A 73 -4.49 11.75 5.26
C PHE A 73 -5.17 12.96 5.90
N LEU A 74 -4.74 13.38 7.11
CA LEU A 74 -5.31 14.55 7.77
C LEU A 74 -5.36 15.81 6.89
N PRO A 75 -4.29 16.21 6.18
CA PRO A 75 -4.33 17.40 5.35
C PRO A 75 -5.39 17.30 4.25
N VAL A 76 -5.56 16.10 3.68
CA VAL A 76 -6.54 15.84 2.62
C VAL A 76 -7.95 15.83 3.18
N ALA A 77 -8.15 15.24 4.35
CA ALA A 77 -9.45 15.16 4.98
C ALA A 77 -10.01 16.53 5.35
N PHE A 78 -9.19 17.43 5.87
CA PHE A 78 -9.61 18.80 6.17
C PHE A 78 -9.97 19.62 4.92
N LEU A 79 -9.37 19.31 3.76
CA LEU A 79 -9.65 20.03 2.52
C LEU A 79 -10.79 19.39 1.71
N TRP A 80 -10.89 18.06 1.73
CA TRP A 80 -11.82 17.28 0.90
C TRP A 80 -12.33 16.05 1.63
N THR A 81 -13.15 16.24 2.66
CA THR A 81 -13.76 15.14 3.41
C THR A 81 -14.60 14.25 2.50
N GLY A 82 -14.52 12.94 2.73
CA GLY A 82 -15.30 11.95 1.98
C GLY A 82 -14.79 11.69 0.55
N ASN A 83 -13.67 12.29 0.14
CA ASN A 83 -13.15 12.16 -1.22
C ASN A 83 -11.94 11.22 -1.31
N VAL A 84 -12.17 9.96 -1.73
CA VAL A 84 -11.12 8.96 -1.94
C VAL A 84 -10.16 9.36 -3.06
N PHE A 85 -10.66 9.99 -4.12
CA PHE A 85 -9.82 10.45 -5.23
C PHE A 85 -8.76 11.47 -4.75
N ALA A 86 -9.14 12.37 -3.85
CA ALA A 86 -8.19 13.31 -3.26
C ALA A 86 -7.08 12.60 -2.48
N ALA A 87 -7.38 11.49 -1.78
CA ALA A 87 -6.38 10.67 -1.10
C ALA A 87 -5.43 9.99 -2.10
N LYS A 88 -5.94 9.48 -3.23
CA LYS A 88 -5.11 8.90 -4.31
C LYS A 88 -4.21 9.96 -4.96
N VAL A 89 -4.72 11.15 -5.22
CA VAL A 89 -3.93 12.29 -5.73
C VAL A 89 -2.80 12.65 -4.75
N PHE A 90 -3.13 12.79 -3.48
CA PHE A 90 -2.13 13.07 -2.45
C PHE A 90 -1.05 12.00 -2.38
N THR A 91 -1.43 10.72 -2.41
CA THR A 91 -0.49 9.59 -2.44
C THR A 91 0.42 9.66 -3.66
N THR A 92 -0.12 9.97 -4.83
CA THR A 92 0.66 10.13 -6.07
C THR A 92 1.70 11.25 -5.94
N LEU A 93 1.31 12.39 -5.38
CA LEU A 93 2.22 13.51 -5.15
C LEU A 93 3.32 13.16 -4.14
N LEU A 94 2.96 12.44 -3.07
CA LEU A 94 3.89 11.99 -2.06
C LEU A 94 4.92 11.01 -2.65
N LEU A 95 4.48 10.10 -3.52
CA LEU A 95 5.37 9.16 -4.21
C LEU A 95 6.25 9.84 -5.24
N ALA A 96 5.73 10.78 -6.02
CA ALA A 96 6.54 11.58 -6.94
C ALA A 96 7.66 12.31 -6.19
N PHE A 97 7.34 12.88 -5.03
CA PHE A 97 8.32 13.51 -4.15
C PHE A 97 9.33 12.50 -3.61
N ALA A 98 8.89 11.32 -3.18
CA ALA A 98 9.77 10.26 -2.71
C ALA A 98 10.79 9.82 -3.79
N ILE A 99 10.33 9.64 -5.02
CA ILE A 99 11.19 9.27 -6.14
C ILE A 99 12.19 10.40 -6.46
N TRP A 100 11.79 11.65 -6.34
CA TRP A 100 12.72 12.78 -6.43
C TRP A 100 13.83 12.71 -5.39
N LEU A 101 13.51 12.39 -4.14
CA LEU A 101 14.49 12.26 -3.08
C LEU A 101 15.43 11.07 -3.32
N LEU A 102 14.93 9.94 -3.81
CA LEU A 102 15.75 8.78 -4.19
C LEU A 102 16.64 9.09 -5.40
N TYR A 103 16.12 9.80 -6.39
CA TYR A 103 16.92 10.30 -7.51
C TYR A 103 18.06 11.20 -7.02
N PHE A 104 17.76 12.16 -6.13
CA PHE A 104 18.74 13.05 -5.54
C PHE A 104 19.82 12.27 -4.78
N TRP A 105 19.42 11.35 -3.91
CA TRP A 105 20.32 10.48 -3.17
C TRP A 105 21.22 9.67 -4.09
N ASN A 106 20.67 8.94 -5.06
CA ASN A 106 21.43 8.06 -5.93
C ASN A 106 22.37 8.84 -6.85
N ARG A 107 21.96 10.02 -7.30
CA ARG A 107 22.80 10.91 -8.07
C ARG A 107 24.06 11.36 -7.30
N HIS A 108 23.94 11.61 -5.99
CA HIS A 108 25.07 12.01 -5.17
C HIS A 108 25.91 10.83 -4.67
N SER A 109 25.31 9.68 -4.50
CA SER A 109 25.97 8.47 -4.00
C SER A 109 26.65 7.66 -5.12
N VAL A 110 26.14 7.72 -6.34
CA VAL A 110 26.64 6.95 -7.51
C VAL A 110 26.92 7.87 -8.71
N ASN A 111 25.91 8.16 -9.51
CA ASN A 111 25.99 9.08 -10.66
C ASN A 111 24.58 9.42 -11.19
N ALA A 112 24.51 10.45 -12.06
CA ALA A 112 23.26 10.94 -12.61
C ALA A 112 22.59 9.96 -13.60
N GLU A 113 23.37 9.20 -14.38
CA GLU A 113 22.86 8.22 -15.34
C GLU A 113 22.14 7.07 -14.62
N SER A 114 22.80 6.49 -13.61
CA SER A 114 22.22 5.44 -12.79
C SER A 114 20.95 5.92 -12.08
N ALA A 115 20.98 7.13 -11.52
CA ALA A 115 19.83 7.70 -10.83
C ALA A 115 18.63 7.87 -11.76
N LEU A 116 18.86 8.36 -12.99
CA LEU A 116 17.80 8.54 -13.97
C LEU A 116 17.17 7.21 -14.40
N ILE A 117 18.01 6.20 -14.73
CA ILE A 117 17.55 4.89 -15.15
C ILE A 117 16.76 4.21 -14.01
N SER A 118 17.33 4.17 -12.80
CA SER A 118 16.70 3.51 -11.65
C SER A 118 15.36 4.15 -11.29
N SER A 119 15.31 5.48 -11.24
CA SER A 119 14.07 6.21 -10.94
C SER A 119 13.06 6.08 -12.08
N GLY A 120 13.51 6.09 -13.35
CA GLY A 120 12.64 5.89 -14.49
C GLY A 120 11.98 4.49 -14.51
N LEU A 121 12.74 3.44 -14.21
CA LEU A 121 12.19 2.08 -14.09
C LEU A 121 11.26 1.92 -12.90
N LEU A 122 11.56 2.58 -11.78
CA LEU A 122 10.67 2.56 -10.62
C LEU A 122 9.31 3.20 -10.95
N ILE A 123 9.33 4.33 -11.65
CA ILE A 123 8.14 5.06 -12.09
C ILE A 123 7.19 4.19 -12.92
N VAL A 124 7.73 3.46 -13.89
CA VAL A 124 6.94 2.62 -14.81
C VAL A 124 6.69 1.22 -14.25
N SER A 125 7.01 0.98 -12.98
CA SER A 125 6.73 -0.30 -12.35
C SER A 125 5.23 -0.47 -12.08
N PRO A 126 4.61 -1.59 -12.50
CA PRO A 126 3.18 -1.85 -12.27
C PRO A 126 2.83 -1.85 -10.79
N LEU A 127 3.79 -2.22 -9.92
CA LEU A 127 3.62 -2.19 -8.48
C LEU A 127 3.27 -0.77 -7.98
N MET A 128 3.87 0.27 -8.55
CA MET A 128 3.60 1.66 -8.13
C MET A 128 2.16 2.05 -8.46
N LEU A 129 1.66 1.71 -9.63
CA LEU A 129 0.29 2.01 -10.04
C LEU A 129 -0.74 1.24 -9.19
N GLU A 130 -0.54 -0.05 -9.00
CA GLU A 130 -1.43 -0.89 -8.18
C GLU A 130 -1.50 -0.40 -6.72
N GLN A 131 -0.36 -0.02 -6.15
CA GLN A 131 -0.28 0.46 -4.77
C GLN A 131 -0.95 1.83 -4.58
N ILE A 132 -0.89 2.72 -5.57
CA ILE A 132 -1.62 4.00 -5.54
C ILE A 132 -3.13 3.73 -5.54
N ASP A 133 -3.58 2.80 -6.36
CA ASP A 133 -5.00 2.47 -6.48
C ASP A 133 -5.59 1.87 -5.21
N THR A 134 -4.86 0.98 -4.57
CA THR A 134 -5.28 0.33 -3.33
C THR A 134 -5.03 1.18 -2.09
N LEU A 135 -4.22 2.24 -2.19
CA LEU A 135 -3.68 3.02 -1.06
C LEU A 135 -2.98 2.12 -0.03
N SER A 136 -2.33 1.05 -0.49
CA SER A 136 -1.72 0.05 0.39
C SER A 136 -0.73 0.67 1.38
N PRO A 137 -0.75 0.24 2.66
CA PRO A 137 0.11 0.82 3.69
C PRO A 137 1.60 0.70 3.39
N GLY A 138 2.02 -0.37 2.72
CA GLY A 138 3.41 -0.63 2.37
C GLY A 138 4.03 0.43 1.45
N ILE A 139 3.23 1.10 0.61
CA ILE A 139 3.73 2.12 -0.32
C ILE A 139 4.31 3.34 0.41
N TYR A 140 3.79 3.67 1.59
CA TYR A 140 4.22 4.83 2.37
C TYR A 140 5.58 4.65 3.04
N LEU A 141 6.13 3.42 3.06
CA LEU A 141 7.52 3.20 3.46
C LEU A 141 8.50 3.85 2.48
N LEU A 142 8.14 3.92 1.19
CA LEU A 142 9.00 4.52 0.18
C LEU A 142 9.27 6.00 0.45
N PRO A 143 8.28 6.88 0.69
CA PRO A 143 8.50 8.25 1.15
C PRO A 143 9.34 8.36 2.43
N ALA A 144 9.08 7.51 3.41
CA ALA A 144 9.83 7.51 4.67
C ALA A 144 11.32 7.21 4.43
N PHE A 145 11.61 6.14 3.70
CA PHE A 145 12.99 5.75 3.40
C PHE A 145 13.68 6.72 2.45
N ALA A 146 12.97 7.28 1.48
CA ALA A 146 13.48 8.30 0.57
C ALA A 146 13.87 9.58 1.31
N PHE A 147 13.04 10.02 2.25
CA PHE A 147 13.34 11.18 3.08
C PHE A 147 14.55 10.93 3.97
N GLY A 148 14.68 9.72 4.54
CA GLY A 148 15.86 9.29 5.27
C GLY A 148 17.12 9.24 4.40
N ALA A 149 17.00 8.77 3.16
CA ALA A 149 18.10 8.80 2.19
C ALA A 149 18.59 10.23 1.91
N TRP A 150 17.65 11.16 1.72
CA TRP A 150 17.95 12.57 1.56
C TRP A 150 18.64 13.17 2.80
N LEU A 151 18.13 12.92 4.00
CA LEU A 151 18.76 13.36 5.25
C LEU A 151 20.20 12.84 5.38
N ASN A 152 20.47 11.63 4.90
CA ASN A 152 21.83 11.08 4.91
C ASN A 152 22.76 11.79 3.92
N VAL A 153 22.27 12.19 2.74
CA VAL A 153 23.06 13.03 1.80
C VAL A 153 23.34 14.39 2.42
N GLU A 154 22.35 15.01 3.05
CA GLU A 154 22.51 16.31 3.72
C GLU A 154 23.57 16.24 4.83
N TYR A 155 23.59 15.15 5.62
CA TYR A 155 24.63 14.90 6.62
C TYR A 155 26.04 14.81 6.02
N ARG A 156 26.18 14.12 4.88
CA ARG A 156 27.47 14.02 4.18
C ARG A 156 27.96 15.37 3.64
N LEU A 157 27.05 16.21 3.18
CA LEU A 157 27.35 17.54 2.68
C LEU A 157 27.65 18.53 3.82
N ASN A 158 26.96 18.37 4.95
CA ASN A 158 27.07 19.21 6.14
C ASN A 158 27.32 18.35 7.39
N PRO A 159 28.55 17.98 7.71
CA PRO A 159 28.85 17.00 8.77
C PRO A 159 28.61 17.53 10.21
N ARG A 160 28.07 18.73 10.37
CA ARG A 160 27.64 19.27 11.68
C ARG A 160 26.14 19.58 11.67
N PRO A 161 25.31 18.55 11.71
CA PRO A 161 23.87 18.74 11.65
C PRO A 161 23.37 19.41 12.94
N GLY A 162 22.39 20.30 12.78
CA GLY A 162 21.69 20.92 13.92
C GLY A 162 20.68 19.96 14.54
N GLY A 163 20.08 20.37 15.69
CA GLY A 163 19.06 19.58 16.39
C GLY A 163 17.86 19.18 15.53
N GLY A 164 17.50 19.99 14.54
CA GLY A 164 16.43 19.71 13.58
C GLY A 164 16.68 18.46 12.74
N TRP A 165 17.93 18.17 12.37
CA TRP A 165 18.29 16.97 11.64
C TRP A 165 18.04 15.71 12.49
N TYR A 166 18.48 15.70 13.75
CA TYR A 166 18.23 14.58 14.67
C TYR A 166 16.74 14.37 14.90
N PHE A 167 15.99 15.46 15.10
CA PHE A 167 14.54 15.39 15.25
C PHE A 167 13.87 14.79 14.00
N SER A 168 14.29 15.19 12.80
CA SER A 168 13.78 14.61 11.55
C SER A 168 14.08 13.12 11.43
N GLN A 169 15.26 12.65 11.84
CA GLN A 169 15.60 11.22 11.87
C GLN A 169 14.67 10.43 12.81
N LEU A 170 14.35 11.01 13.98
CA LEU A 170 13.42 10.40 14.93
C LEU A 170 11.99 10.36 14.39
N LEU A 171 11.54 11.44 13.77
CA LEU A 171 10.21 11.46 13.12
C LEU A 171 10.11 10.41 12.03
N VAL A 172 11.11 10.29 11.16
CA VAL A 172 11.13 9.26 10.12
C VAL A 172 11.15 7.86 10.71
N SER A 173 11.91 7.65 11.80
CA SER A 173 11.94 6.37 12.50
C SER A 173 10.56 6.01 13.08
N ALA A 174 9.95 6.92 13.82
CA ALA A 174 8.62 6.73 14.39
C ALA A 174 7.57 6.49 13.31
N PHE A 175 7.61 7.30 12.26
CA PHE A 175 6.69 7.21 11.16
C PHE A 175 6.83 5.89 10.38
N SER A 176 8.04 5.48 10.01
CA SER A 176 8.27 4.23 9.28
C SER A 176 7.78 3.00 10.07
N VAL A 177 8.04 2.95 11.38
CA VAL A 177 7.55 1.86 12.26
C VAL A 177 6.02 1.85 12.35
N SER A 178 5.37 3.03 12.37
CA SER A 178 3.91 3.11 12.43
C SER A 178 3.21 2.64 11.17
N LEU A 179 3.89 2.76 10.02
CA LEU A 179 3.31 2.37 8.74
C LEU A 179 3.28 0.87 8.54
N HIS A 180 4.38 0.19 8.87
CA HIS A 180 4.55 -1.22 8.56
C HIS A 180 5.69 -1.85 9.39
N PRO A 181 5.63 -3.15 9.74
CA PRO A 181 6.69 -3.87 10.43
C PRO A 181 8.09 -3.74 9.81
N ILE A 182 8.15 -3.75 8.47
CA ILE A 182 9.40 -3.54 7.73
C ILE A 182 10.01 -2.15 8.03
N GLY A 183 9.21 -1.19 8.45
CA GLY A 183 9.65 0.14 8.84
C GLY A 183 10.67 0.15 10.00
N LEU A 184 10.74 -0.92 10.80
CA LEU A 184 11.80 -1.14 11.77
C LEU A 184 13.21 -1.13 11.15
N ALA A 185 13.32 -1.38 9.85
CA ALA A 185 14.60 -1.30 9.15
C ALA A 185 15.28 0.06 9.31
N TYR A 186 14.50 1.14 9.31
CA TYR A 186 15.04 2.49 9.40
C TYR A 186 15.71 2.78 10.75
N PRO A 187 15.05 2.67 11.90
CA PRO A 187 15.69 2.88 13.19
C PRO A 187 16.83 1.89 13.45
N LEU A 188 16.76 0.64 13.00
CA LEU A 188 17.86 -0.31 13.14
C LEU A 188 19.11 0.12 12.34
N ALA A 189 18.92 0.58 11.10
CA ALA A 189 20.01 1.12 10.28
C ALA A 189 20.61 2.39 10.90
N LEU A 190 19.78 3.24 11.52
CA LEU A 190 20.19 4.45 12.21
C LEU A 190 21.01 4.13 13.46
N LEU A 191 20.55 3.20 14.29
CA LEU A 191 21.27 2.70 15.46
C LEU A 191 22.65 2.15 15.10
N TRP A 192 22.72 1.36 14.02
CA TRP A 192 23.99 0.83 13.53
C TRP A 192 24.96 1.94 13.08
N SER A 193 24.46 2.97 12.39
CA SER A 193 25.27 4.12 11.97
C SER A 193 25.85 4.85 13.18
N TRP A 194 25.02 5.12 14.15
CA TRP A 194 25.43 5.82 15.38
C TRP A 194 26.39 5.00 16.24
N TYR A 195 26.25 3.69 16.27
CA TYR A 195 27.19 2.83 16.97
C TYR A 195 28.61 2.85 16.36
N LYS A 196 28.70 3.01 15.04
CA LYS A 196 29.99 3.04 14.32
C LYS A 196 30.69 4.39 14.32
N GLU A 197 29.97 5.48 14.51
CA GLU A 197 30.51 6.83 14.46
C GLU A 197 30.83 7.32 15.87
N PRO A 198 32.03 7.96 16.10
CA PRO A 198 32.37 8.54 17.39
C PRO A 198 31.46 9.74 17.66
N LEU A 199 30.56 9.60 18.63
CA LEU A 199 29.60 10.62 19.02
C LEU A 199 30.23 11.56 20.08
N ASP A 200 30.06 12.87 19.90
CA ASP A 200 30.33 13.83 20.97
C ASP A 200 29.27 13.77 22.09
N GLN A 201 29.50 14.41 23.23
CA GLN A 201 28.59 14.34 24.39
C GLN A 201 27.17 14.84 24.10
N LYS A 202 27.00 15.83 23.21
CA LYS A 202 25.67 16.32 22.81
C LYS A 202 24.96 15.29 21.93
N GLN A 203 25.69 14.70 21.00
CA GLN A 203 25.19 13.67 20.11
C GLN A 203 24.79 12.41 20.87
N GLN A 204 25.55 12.03 21.91
CA GLN A 204 25.19 10.91 22.78
C GLN A 204 23.86 11.12 23.49
N LYS A 205 23.56 12.32 24.00
CA LYS A 205 22.26 12.62 24.62
C LYS A 205 21.11 12.47 23.63
N TYR A 206 21.25 13.02 22.42
CA TYR A 206 20.23 12.87 21.37
C TYR A 206 20.07 11.41 20.92
N PHE A 207 21.18 10.67 20.89
CA PHE A 207 21.16 9.24 20.61
C PHE A 207 20.31 8.48 21.65
N PHE A 208 20.58 8.66 22.95
CA PHE A 208 19.82 7.97 23.99
C PHE A 208 18.32 8.34 23.98
N ILE A 209 18.00 9.60 23.78
CA ILE A 209 16.61 10.03 23.65
C ILE A 209 15.97 9.36 22.44
N GLY A 210 16.64 9.33 21.30
CA GLY A 210 16.16 8.74 20.08
C GLY A 210 15.94 7.23 20.18
N VAL A 211 16.90 6.51 20.74
CA VAL A 211 16.79 5.05 20.98
C VAL A 211 15.63 4.74 21.91
N SER A 212 15.51 5.51 23.00
CA SER A 212 14.43 5.32 23.97
C SER A 212 13.06 5.58 23.34
N PHE A 213 12.94 6.63 22.52
CA PHE A 213 11.72 6.98 21.81
C PHE A 213 11.37 5.92 20.75
N ALA A 214 12.35 5.49 19.95
CA ALA A 214 12.15 4.45 18.94
C ALA A 214 11.76 3.11 19.59
N ALA A 215 12.40 2.72 20.69
CA ALA A 215 12.08 1.51 21.43
C ALA A 215 10.67 1.56 22.03
N LEU A 216 10.30 2.68 22.68
CA LEU A 216 8.96 2.88 23.24
C LEU A 216 7.91 2.82 22.14
N PHE A 217 8.15 3.50 21.02
CA PHE A 217 7.23 3.53 19.90
C PHE A 217 7.07 2.14 19.24
N THR A 218 8.18 1.41 19.08
CA THR A 218 8.18 0.03 18.59
C THR A 218 7.36 -0.89 19.51
N LEU A 219 7.54 -0.79 20.84
CA LEU A 219 6.78 -1.56 21.80
C LEU A 219 5.28 -1.25 21.76
N LEU A 220 4.91 0.01 21.57
CA LEU A 220 3.51 0.42 21.41
C LEU A 220 2.89 -0.16 20.14
N MET A 221 3.66 -0.19 19.04
CA MET A 221 3.20 -0.73 17.76
C MET A 221 3.12 -2.25 17.74
N LEU A 222 4.07 -2.94 18.38
CA LEU A 222 4.05 -4.42 18.50
C LEU A 222 2.79 -4.94 19.19
N ARG A 223 2.16 -4.15 20.03
CA ARG A 223 0.91 -4.52 20.72
C ARG A 223 -0.30 -4.61 19.78
N GLY A 224 -0.27 -3.95 18.64
CA GLY A 224 -1.38 -3.91 17.67
C GLY A 224 -1.17 -4.85 16.47
N TRP A 225 -0.06 -5.56 16.37
CA TRP A 225 0.25 -6.40 15.22
C TRP A 225 -0.31 -7.81 15.37
N ASN A 226 -1.12 -8.23 14.41
CA ASN A 226 -1.51 -9.63 14.27
C ASN A 226 -0.41 -10.40 13.55
N TYR A 227 0.34 -11.21 14.28
CA TYR A 227 1.45 -12.04 13.78
C TYR A 227 1.04 -13.28 12.97
N VAL A 228 -0.24 -13.43 12.60
CA VAL A 228 -0.81 -14.74 12.21
C VAL A 228 -0.62 -15.10 10.74
N GLU A 229 -0.25 -14.17 9.87
CA GLU A 229 -0.08 -14.46 8.43
C GLU A 229 1.39 -14.52 8.00
N TRP A 230 2.13 -15.50 8.54
CA TRP A 230 3.54 -15.69 8.26
C TRP A 230 3.72 -16.75 7.16
N PHE A 231 4.38 -16.43 6.09
CA PHE A 231 4.74 -17.27 4.94
C PHE A 231 3.78 -17.31 3.76
N GLN A 232 3.66 -16.22 3.04
CA GLN A 232 3.31 -16.28 1.63
C GLN A 232 4.56 -16.52 0.77
N ASN A 233 4.34 -17.03 -0.45
CA ASN A 233 5.41 -17.39 -1.36
C ASN A 233 6.18 -16.14 -1.83
N PRO A 234 7.45 -15.94 -1.45
CA PRO A 234 8.23 -14.76 -1.81
C PRO A 234 8.44 -14.63 -3.33
N ILE A 235 8.47 -15.74 -4.07
CA ILE A 235 8.61 -15.73 -5.53
C ILE A 235 7.37 -15.10 -6.18
N LYS A 236 6.18 -15.41 -5.68
CA LYS A 236 4.94 -14.80 -6.16
C LYS A 236 4.93 -13.30 -5.90
N SER A 237 5.33 -12.87 -4.72
CA SER A 237 5.43 -11.43 -4.39
C SER A 237 6.40 -10.69 -5.31
N LEU A 238 7.56 -11.29 -5.62
CA LEU A 238 8.53 -10.70 -6.55
C LEU A 238 8.02 -10.65 -7.99
N SER A 239 7.25 -11.63 -8.43
CA SER A 239 6.68 -11.62 -9.77
C SER A 239 5.69 -10.46 -9.98
N ILE A 240 4.92 -10.13 -8.95
CA ILE A 240 3.96 -9.01 -8.98
C ILE A 240 4.66 -7.67 -9.21
N THR A 241 5.90 -7.49 -8.75
CA THR A 241 6.66 -6.25 -8.96
C THR A 241 6.95 -5.96 -10.44
N VAL A 242 7.00 -7.00 -11.26
CA VAL A 242 7.32 -6.91 -12.70
C VAL A 242 6.10 -7.09 -13.58
N LEU A 243 5.23 -8.03 -13.23
CA LEU A 243 4.08 -8.42 -14.06
C LEU A 243 2.77 -7.74 -13.64
N GLY A 244 2.72 -7.18 -12.45
CA GLY A 244 1.47 -6.79 -11.83
C GLY A 244 0.66 -7.99 -11.35
N SER A 245 -0.32 -7.76 -10.48
CA SER A 245 -1.19 -8.80 -9.92
C SER A 245 -2.03 -9.50 -10.97
N SER A 246 -2.51 -8.76 -11.97
CA SER A 246 -3.37 -9.26 -13.03
C SER A 246 -2.68 -10.26 -13.95
N LEU A 247 -1.48 -9.92 -14.47
CA LEU A 247 -0.71 -10.84 -15.34
C LEU A 247 -0.12 -12.01 -14.56
N GLY A 248 0.26 -11.79 -13.30
CA GLY A 248 0.80 -12.84 -12.44
C GLY A 248 -0.23 -13.92 -12.08
N SER A 249 -1.53 -13.62 -12.10
CA SER A 249 -2.59 -14.60 -11.85
C SER A 249 -2.97 -15.41 -13.10
N GLU A 250 -2.89 -14.82 -14.30
CA GLU A 250 -3.33 -15.47 -15.54
C GLU A 250 -2.39 -16.60 -16.00
N ILE A 251 -1.06 -16.46 -15.80
CA ILE A 251 -0.06 -17.43 -16.27
C ILE A 251 0.90 -17.79 -15.14
N PRO A 252 0.56 -18.76 -14.27
CA PRO A 252 1.36 -19.13 -13.12
C PRO A 252 2.82 -19.50 -13.42
N ALA A 253 3.08 -20.20 -14.53
CA ALA A 253 4.43 -20.59 -14.94
C ALA A 253 5.32 -19.38 -15.24
N VAL A 254 4.78 -18.35 -15.91
CA VAL A 254 5.49 -17.09 -16.19
C VAL A 254 5.75 -16.34 -14.88
N SER A 255 4.76 -16.29 -14.00
CA SER A 255 4.91 -15.68 -12.68
C SER A 255 6.05 -16.32 -11.86
N TRP A 256 6.15 -17.67 -11.85
CA TRP A 256 7.23 -18.39 -11.20
C TRP A 256 8.60 -18.10 -11.84
N ALA A 257 8.66 -18.09 -13.18
CA ALA A 257 9.90 -17.82 -13.91
C ALA A 257 10.40 -16.40 -13.65
N VAL A 258 9.53 -15.40 -13.76
CA VAL A 258 9.87 -13.98 -13.53
C VAL A 258 10.23 -13.74 -12.07
N GLY A 259 9.47 -14.28 -11.12
CA GLY A 259 9.79 -14.18 -9.70
C GLY A 259 11.11 -14.83 -9.33
N GLY A 260 11.42 -15.97 -9.95
CA GLY A 260 12.72 -16.66 -9.78
C GLY A 260 13.89 -15.85 -10.36
N LEU A 261 13.72 -15.24 -11.53
CA LEU A 261 14.73 -14.33 -12.12
C LEU A 261 14.96 -13.10 -11.26
N MET A 262 13.89 -12.51 -10.72
CA MET A 262 13.99 -11.37 -9.80
C MET A 262 14.72 -11.76 -8.52
N LEU A 263 14.41 -12.92 -7.95
CA LEU A 263 15.11 -13.43 -6.76
C LEU A 263 16.60 -13.66 -7.05
N ALA A 264 16.94 -14.27 -8.19
CA ALA A 264 18.32 -14.46 -8.60
C ALA A 264 19.05 -13.11 -8.78
N GLY A 265 18.42 -12.14 -9.43
CA GLY A 265 18.93 -10.78 -9.57
C GLY A 265 19.18 -10.10 -8.22
N LEU A 266 18.22 -10.21 -7.30
CA LEU A 266 18.34 -9.70 -5.94
C LEU A 266 19.52 -10.30 -5.19
N VAL A 267 19.66 -11.64 -5.23
CA VAL A 267 20.78 -12.36 -4.61
C VAL A 267 22.12 -11.92 -5.19
N ILE A 268 22.22 -11.78 -6.52
CA ILE A 268 23.43 -11.29 -7.18
C ILE A 268 23.77 -9.88 -6.71
N VAL A 269 22.79 -8.97 -6.64
CA VAL A 269 22.99 -7.60 -6.16
C VAL A 269 23.48 -7.59 -4.73
N VAL A 270 22.83 -8.35 -3.85
CA VAL A 270 23.22 -8.42 -2.43
C VAL A 270 24.65 -8.96 -2.29
N ILE A 271 25.00 -10.04 -2.96
CA ILE A 271 26.35 -10.63 -2.87
C ILE A 271 27.41 -9.68 -3.45
N LYS A 272 27.17 -9.13 -4.63
CA LYS A 272 28.16 -8.28 -5.34
C LYS A 272 28.31 -6.90 -4.73
N GLN A 273 27.22 -6.33 -4.19
CA GLN A 273 27.18 -4.99 -3.62
C GLN A 273 27.15 -4.99 -2.08
N TYR A 274 27.37 -6.13 -1.42
CA TYR A 274 27.25 -6.26 0.03
C TYR A 274 28.01 -5.17 0.79
N ARG A 275 29.26 -4.89 0.42
CA ARG A 275 30.09 -3.85 1.07
C ARG A 275 29.47 -2.47 0.90
N ASN A 276 29.01 -2.13 -0.30
CA ASN A 276 28.39 -0.84 -0.60
C ASN A 276 27.03 -0.70 0.10
N LEU A 277 26.21 -1.75 0.05
CA LEU A 277 24.93 -1.82 0.75
C LEU A 277 25.12 -1.62 2.26
N TRP A 278 26.14 -2.24 2.85
CA TRP A 278 26.39 -2.15 4.27
C TRP A 278 27.08 -0.85 4.69
N SER A 279 27.86 -0.23 3.83
CA SER A 279 28.53 1.07 4.11
C SER A 279 27.58 2.25 3.95
N ASP A 280 26.62 2.19 3.03
CA ASP A 280 25.65 3.25 2.83
C ASP A 280 24.43 3.07 3.75
N PHE A 281 23.97 4.17 4.36
CA PHE A 281 22.81 4.16 5.26
C PHE A 281 21.54 3.65 4.56
N THR A 282 21.28 4.15 3.37
CA THR A 282 20.08 3.78 2.59
C THR A 282 20.15 2.31 2.15
N GLY A 283 21.33 1.85 1.73
CA GLY A 283 21.59 0.45 1.41
C GLY A 283 21.33 -0.46 2.59
N ARG A 284 21.81 -0.10 3.80
CA ARG A 284 21.51 -0.84 5.04
C ARG A 284 20.04 -0.87 5.36
N THR A 285 19.35 0.25 5.24
CA THR A 285 17.91 0.33 5.49
C THR A 285 17.15 -0.63 4.59
N PHE A 286 17.44 -0.64 3.30
CA PHE A 286 16.82 -1.58 2.36
C PHE A 286 17.21 -3.03 2.63
N LEU A 287 18.47 -3.31 2.98
CA LEU A 287 18.92 -4.67 3.28
C LEU A 287 18.26 -5.24 4.55
N ILE A 288 18.20 -4.44 5.62
CA ILE A 288 17.49 -4.83 6.84
C ILE A 288 15.98 -4.96 6.56
N GLY A 289 15.40 -4.05 5.77
CA GLY A 289 14.01 -4.12 5.34
C GLY A 289 13.72 -5.38 4.53
N LEU A 290 14.62 -5.78 3.66
CA LEU A 290 14.51 -7.02 2.91
C LEU A 290 14.47 -8.25 3.84
N THR A 291 15.36 -8.30 4.83
CA THR A 291 15.41 -9.43 5.78
C THR A 291 14.17 -9.50 6.66
N LEU A 292 13.69 -8.35 7.15
CA LEU A 292 12.44 -8.26 7.90
C LEU A 292 11.24 -8.62 7.03
N GLY A 293 11.24 -8.21 5.76
CA GLY A 293 10.16 -8.46 4.82
C GLY A 293 10.02 -9.91 4.38
N ILE A 294 11.05 -10.74 4.50
CA ILE A 294 10.93 -12.20 4.26
C ILE A 294 9.91 -12.83 5.21
N THR A 295 9.74 -12.25 6.40
CA THR A 295 8.77 -12.71 7.40
C THR A 295 7.38 -12.13 7.20
N THR A 296 7.24 -11.09 6.37
CA THR A 296 5.97 -10.42 6.08
C THR A 296 5.74 -10.50 4.58
N SER A 297 4.75 -11.21 4.14
CA SER A 297 4.48 -11.48 2.72
C SER A 297 3.80 -10.35 1.96
N ASP A 298 3.96 -9.12 2.39
CA ASP A 298 3.27 -7.95 1.87
C ASP A 298 3.96 -7.34 0.64
N SER A 299 3.21 -6.57 -0.12
CA SER A 299 3.65 -5.73 -1.24
C SER A 299 4.82 -4.78 -0.89
N ALA A 300 4.91 -4.35 0.37
CA ALA A 300 6.03 -3.57 0.89
C ALA A 300 7.39 -4.26 0.70
N TRP A 301 7.46 -5.59 0.85
CA TRP A 301 8.67 -6.34 0.58
C TRP A 301 9.08 -6.27 -0.90
N GLY A 302 8.11 -6.38 -1.82
CA GLY A 302 8.33 -6.23 -3.26
C GLY A 302 8.91 -4.87 -3.63
N ILE A 303 8.42 -3.79 -3.02
CA ILE A 303 8.94 -2.42 -3.22
C ILE A 303 10.39 -2.32 -2.79
N ILE A 304 10.75 -2.86 -1.63
CA ILE A 304 12.13 -2.82 -1.12
C ILE A 304 13.06 -3.66 -2.00
N ALA A 305 12.63 -4.87 -2.40
CA ALA A 305 13.39 -5.72 -3.32
C ALA A 305 13.62 -5.02 -4.66
N LEU A 306 12.58 -4.39 -5.21
CA LEU A 306 12.67 -3.61 -6.45
C LEU A 306 13.64 -2.44 -6.30
N CYS A 307 13.55 -1.67 -5.22
CA CYS A 307 14.50 -0.58 -4.93
C CYS A 307 15.94 -1.06 -4.85
N LEU A 308 16.21 -2.19 -4.19
CA LEU A 308 17.54 -2.80 -4.13
C LEU A 308 18.06 -3.16 -5.53
N ILE A 309 17.25 -3.82 -6.33
CA ILE A 309 17.62 -4.22 -7.69
C ILE A 309 17.89 -2.98 -8.55
N LEU A 310 17.03 -1.98 -8.50
CA LEU A 310 17.16 -0.79 -9.34
C LEU A 310 18.32 0.11 -8.89
N TYR A 311 18.38 0.49 -7.62
CA TYR A 311 19.35 1.50 -7.16
C TYR A 311 20.74 0.95 -6.87
N PHE A 312 20.91 -0.37 -6.74
CA PHE A 312 22.22 -1.00 -6.56
C PHE A 312 22.59 -1.95 -7.70
N GLY A 313 21.61 -2.55 -8.38
CA GLY A 313 21.83 -3.41 -9.54
C GLY A 313 22.18 -2.63 -10.79
N ILE A 314 21.47 -1.56 -11.11
CA ILE A 314 21.78 -0.70 -12.27
C ILE A 314 23.19 -0.12 -12.18
N PRO A 315 23.65 0.48 -11.05
CA PRO A 315 25.03 0.89 -10.88
C PRO A 315 26.04 -0.24 -11.07
N LEU A 316 25.75 -1.44 -10.57
CA LEU A 316 26.63 -2.60 -10.78
C LEU A 316 26.76 -2.95 -12.26
N LEU A 317 25.67 -2.97 -13.01
CA LEU A 317 25.67 -3.21 -14.44
C LEU A 317 26.50 -2.13 -15.18
N LEU A 318 26.34 -0.88 -14.83
CA LEU A 318 27.10 0.24 -15.39
C LEU A 318 28.59 0.15 -15.05
N GLN A 319 28.98 -0.19 -13.81
CA GLN A 319 30.37 -0.35 -13.39
C GLN A 319 31.07 -1.51 -14.11
N VAL A 320 30.43 -2.67 -14.20
CA VAL A 320 30.97 -3.81 -14.96
C VAL A 320 31.24 -3.43 -16.41
N HIS A 321 30.41 -2.56 -16.93
CA HIS A 321 30.55 -2.01 -18.27
C HIS A 321 31.78 -1.10 -18.43
N HIS A 322 32.04 -0.22 -17.46
CA HIS A 322 33.21 0.69 -17.50
C HIS A 322 34.56 -0.05 -17.34
N VAL A 323 34.63 -1.06 -16.50
CA VAL A 323 35.86 -1.82 -16.24
C VAL A 323 36.29 -2.69 -17.43
N ARG A 324 35.34 -3.14 -18.25
CA ARG A 324 35.60 -3.97 -19.43
C ARG A 324 35.72 -3.19 -20.72
N ALA A 325 36.07 -1.90 -20.68
CA ALA A 325 36.12 -0.97 -21.82
C ALA A 325 37.16 -1.31 -22.90
N GLY A 326 37.26 -2.58 -23.30
CA GLY A 326 37.93 -3.03 -24.52
C GLY A 326 37.00 -3.05 -25.75
N LYS A 327 37.39 -3.67 -26.83
CA LYS A 327 36.67 -3.72 -28.13
C LYS A 327 35.17 -4.17 -28.06
N GLY A 328 34.68 -4.66 -26.94
CA GLY A 328 33.28 -5.06 -26.69
C GLY A 328 32.37 -3.99 -26.10
N PHE A 329 32.85 -2.77 -25.86
CA PHE A 329 32.14 -1.70 -25.14
C PHE A 329 30.79 -1.33 -25.78
N ALA A 330 30.75 -1.13 -27.06
CA ALA A 330 29.53 -0.75 -27.79
C ALA A 330 28.45 -1.85 -27.72
N GLN A 331 28.88 -3.12 -27.83
CA GLN A 331 27.97 -4.27 -27.80
C GLN A 331 27.34 -4.47 -26.41
N GLN A 332 28.12 -4.31 -25.33
CA GLN A 332 27.61 -4.45 -23.97
C GLN A 332 26.66 -3.30 -23.59
N ARG A 333 26.95 -2.07 -24.06
CA ARG A 333 26.05 -0.93 -23.87
C ARG A 333 24.74 -1.12 -24.62
N GLY A 334 24.80 -1.69 -25.82
CA GLY A 334 23.62 -2.09 -26.60
C GLY A 334 22.76 -3.14 -25.86
N LEU A 335 23.38 -4.17 -25.29
CA LEU A 335 22.68 -5.20 -24.51
C LEU A 335 22.03 -4.64 -23.26
N MET A 336 22.69 -3.74 -22.54
CA MET A 336 22.11 -3.08 -21.36
C MET A 336 20.92 -2.19 -21.74
N MET A 337 21.06 -1.39 -22.81
CA MET A 337 19.94 -0.58 -23.31
C MET A 337 18.78 -1.45 -23.77
N LEU A 338 19.06 -2.56 -24.45
CA LEU A 338 18.05 -3.55 -24.84
C LEU A 338 17.32 -4.12 -23.60
N PHE A 339 18.05 -4.48 -22.55
CA PHE A 339 17.46 -4.97 -21.32
C PHE A 339 16.54 -3.92 -20.66
N ILE A 340 16.97 -2.66 -20.58
CA ILE A 340 16.17 -1.57 -20.03
C ILE A 340 14.90 -1.36 -20.87
N ILE A 341 15.03 -1.39 -22.21
CA ILE A 341 13.88 -1.25 -23.12
C ILE A 341 12.90 -2.41 -22.92
N ILE A 342 13.40 -3.65 -22.87
CA ILE A 342 12.55 -4.84 -22.63
C ILE A 342 11.83 -4.73 -21.30
N LEU A 343 12.55 -4.41 -20.22
CA LEU A 343 11.95 -4.28 -18.88
C LEU A 343 10.91 -3.16 -18.82
N SER A 344 11.23 -2.00 -19.40
CA SER A 344 10.27 -0.89 -19.49
C SER A 344 9.02 -1.28 -20.31
N THR A 345 9.20 -2.03 -21.39
CA THR A 345 8.08 -2.51 -22.23
C THR A 345 7.20 -3.48 -21.45
N VAL A 346 7.80 -4.40 -20.68
CA VAL A 346 7.06 -5.34 -19.82
C VAL A 346 6.26 -4.57 -18.77
N PHE A 347 6.87 -3.61 -18.08
CA PHE A 347 6.19 -2.77 -17.10
C PHE A 347 5.01 -2.00 -17.71
N MET A 348 5.23 -1.34 -18.87
CA MET A 348 4.17 -0.60 -19.56
C MET A 348 3.02 -1.51 -20.03
N GLN A 349 3.31 -2.75 -20.43
CA GLN A 349 2.25 -3.71 -20.79
C GLN A 349 1.45 -4.16 -19.57
N ALA A 350 2.10 -4.37 -18.44
CA ALA A 350 1.43 -4.68 -17.17
C ALA A 350 0.54 -3.52 -16.70
N ASP A 351 1.04 -2.28 -16.77
CA ASP A 351 0.26 -1.07 -16.45
C ASP A 351 -0.95 -0.91 -17.38
N LYS A 352 -0.74 -1.11 -18.69
CA LYS A 352 -1.84 -1.09 -19.67
C LYS A 352 -2.91 -2.13 -19.34
N ARG A 353 -2.48 -3.35 -18.99
CA ARG A 353 -3.40 -4.43 -18.61
C ARG A 353 -4.17 -4.08 -17.34
N HIS A 354 -3.48 -3.59 -16.32
CA HIS A 354 -4.10 -3.11 -15.08
C HIS A 354 -5.16 -2.03 -15.38
N TYR A 355 -4.83 -1.05 -16.22
CA TYR A 355 -5.74 0.01 -16.63
C TYR A 355 -6.96 -0.52 -17.39
N GLN A 356 -6.76 -1.49 -18.32
CA GLN A 356 -7.85 -2.12 -19.07
C GLN A 356 -8.80 -2.88 -18.16
N ILE A 357 -8.30 -3.68 -17.21
CA ILE A 357 -9.11 -4.41 -16.24
C ILE A 357 -9.94 -3.42 -15.43
N ARG A 358 -9.35 -2.33 -14.98
CA ARG A 358 -10.06 -1.29 -14.24
C ARG A 358 -11.14 -0.58 -15.05
N GLN A 359 -10.92 -0.37 -16.35
CA GLN A 359 -11.94 0.21 -17.21
C GLN A 359 -13.11 -0.75 -17.49
N SER A 360 -12.84 -2.05 -17.56
CA SER A 360 -13.85 -3.06 -17.88
C SER A 360 -14.64 -3.54 -16.66
N GLY A 361 -14.21 -3.23 -15.42
CA GLY A 361 -14.88 -3.71 -14.23
C GLY A 361 -14.09 -3.48 -12.94
N PHE A 362 -14.37 -4.30 -11.95
CA PHE A 362 -13.73 -4.29 -10.65
C PHE A 362 -12.46 -5.16 -10.66
N LEU A 363 -11.43 -4.74 -9.92
CA LEU A 363 -10.20 -5.52 -9.78
C LEU A 363 -10.39 -6.77 -8.95
N SER A 364 -11.35 -6.77 -8.04
CA SER A 364 -11.68 -7.92 -7.21
C SER A 364 -13.15 -8.24 -7.26
N GLU A 365 -13.46 -9.53 -7.10
CA GLU A 365 -14.83 -10.02 -6.98
C GLU A 365 -15.51 -9.48 -5.71
N GLU A 366 -14.72 -9.17 -4.69
CA GLU A 366 -15.16 -8.54 -3.45
C GLU A 366 -15.69 -7.13 -3.70
N ASP A 367 -14.99 -6.34 -4.53
CA ASP A 367 -15.42 -4.99 -4.91
C ASP A 367 -16.73 -5.03 -5.70
N GLN A 368 -16.92 -6.05 -6.52
CA GLN A 368 -18.17 -6.23 -7.25
C GLN A 368 -19.34 -6.47 -6.29
N LEU A 369 -19.16 -7.29 -5.25
CA LEU A 369 -20.18 -7.52 -4.22
C LEU A 369 -20.47 -6.27 -3.40
N ILE A 370 -19.44 -5.52 -3.02
CA ILE A 370 -19.58 -4.24 -2.31
C ILE A 370 -20.37 -3.25 -3.18
N HIS A 371 -20.12 -3.23 -4.48
CA HIS A 371 -20.83 -2.36 -5.43
C HIS A 371 -22.32 -2.74 -5.54
N ILE A 372 -22.63 -4.01 -5.71
CA ILE A 372 -24.03 -4.50 -5.76
C ILE A 372 -24.78 -4.06 -4.49
N PHE A 373 -24.15 -4.23 -3.33
CA PHE A 373 -24.76 -3.79 -2.07
C PHE A 373 -24.90 -2.26 -1.99
N ALA A 374 -23.91 -1.51 -2.46
CA ALA A 374 -23.96 -0.05 -2.46
C ALA A 374 -25.09 0.50 -3.35
N GLU A 375 -25.33 -0.12 -4.51
CA GLU A 375 -26.47 0.20 -5.39
C GLU A 375 -27.80 -0.10 -4.72
N GLU A 376 -27.92 -1.24 -4.03
CA GLU A 376 -29.11 -1.60 -3.27
C GLU A 376 -29.38 -0.60 -2.15
N ALA A 377 -28.33 -0.19 -1.42
CA ALA A 377 -28.41 0.80 -0.36
C ALA A 377 -28.80 2.20 -0.89
N GLU A 378 -28.32 2.58 -2.07
CA GLU A 378 -28.70 3.85 -2.70
C GLU A 378 -30.16 3.82 -3.18
N ASN A 379 -30.60 2.73 -3.77
CA ASN A 379 -32.00 2.56 -4.21
C ASN A 379 -32.96 2.60 -3.01
N ALA A 380 -32.61 1.91 -1.92
CA ALA A 380 -33.41 1.94 -0.69
C ALA A 380 -33.53 3.36 -0.11
N ARG A 381 -32.47 4.17 -0.18
CA ARG A 381 -32.52 5.58 0.23
C ARG A 381 -33.39 6.42 -0.67
N LYS A 382 -33.31 6.28 -1.98
CA LYS A 382 -34.17 7.01 -2.95
C LYS A 382 -35.65 6.73 -2.70
N ILE A 383 -36.01 5.45 -2.48
CA ILE A 383 -37.36 5.04 -2.14
C ILE A 383 -37.82 5.70 -0.82
N ALA A 384 -36.96 5.69 0.20
CA ALA A 384 -37.29 6.30 1.49
C ALA A 384 -37.41 7.83 1.45
N GLU A 385 -36.69 8.49 0.54
CA GLU A 385 -36.79 9.94 0.30
C GLU A 385 -38.08 10.31 -0.47
N GLU A 386 -38.51 9.44 -1.40
CA GLU A 386 -39.74 9.65 -2.17
C GLU A 386 -40.99 9.38 -1.30
N ASP A 387 -40.93 8.39 -0.42
CA ASP A 387 -42.05 8.02 0.48
C ASP A 387 -41.98 8.79 1.81
N LYS A 388 -42.29 10.08 1.74
CA LYS A 388 -42.34 10.99 2.92
C LYS A 388 -43.33 10.55 4.03
N SER A 389 -44.11 9.48 3.81
CA SER A 389 -45.12 8.98 4.74
C SER A 389 -44.57 8.00 5.76
N GLU A 390 -43.45 7.34 5.54
CA GLU A 390 -42.84 6.44 6.51
C GLU A 390 -41.99 7.17 7.52
N LYS A 391 -42.49 7.26 8.75
CA LYS A 391 -41.82 7.88 9.92
C LYS A 391 -40.52 7.19 10.35
N ASN A 392 -40.17 6.03 9.81
CA ASN A 392 -38.96 5.27 10.12
C ASN A 392 -38.32 4.78 8.82
N PRO A 393 -37.31 5.45 8.28
CA PRO A 393 -36.54 4.90 7.15
C PRO A 393 -35.93 3.55 7.60
N VAL A 394 -36.08 2.53 6.76
CA VAL A 394 -35.46 1.22 6.99
C VAL A 394 -33.93 1.45 7.04
N LEU A 395 -33.40 1.51 8.23
CA LEU A 395 -31.97 1.63 8.47
C LEU A 395 -31.30 0.35 7.97
N LEU A 396 -30.70 0.41 6.80
CA LEU A 396 -29.88 -0.69 6.30
C LEU A 396 -28.65 -0.82 7.20
N ARG A 397 -28.51 -1.99 7.82
CA ARG A 397 -27.37 -2.34 8.66
C ARG A 397 -26.73 -3.60 8.13
N VAL A 398 -25.49 -3.50 7.68
CA VAL A 398 -24.75 -4.62 7.09
C VAL A 398 -23.64 -5.08 8.03
N ALA A 399 -23.47 -6.40 8.16
CA ALA A 399 -22.23 -6.96 8.69
C ALA A 399 -21.37 -7.45 7.54
N SER A 400 -20.15 -6.92 7.47
CA SER A 400 -19.23 -7.14 6.36
C SER A 400 -17.89 -7.68 6.85
N GLN A 401 -17.29 -8.53 6.04
CA GLN A 401 -15.90 -8.94 6.18
C GLN A 401 -14.94 -7.77 5.88
N TRP A 402 -15.41 -6.80 5.07
CA TRP A 402 -14.68 -5.58 4.70
C TRP A 402 -15.47 -4.35 5.16
N PRO A 403 -15.62 -4.15 6.48
CA PRO A 403 -16.56 -3.17 7.00
C PRO A 403 -16.23 -1.74 6.60
N SER A 404 -14.95 -1.35 6.58
CA SER A 404 -14.56 0.01 6.22
C SER A 404 -14.77 0.31 4.73
N ARG A 405 -14.42 -0.61 3.85
CA ARG A 405 -14.66 -0.50 2.40
C ARG A 405 -16.17 -0.43 2.11
N THR A 406 -16.93 -1.32 2.73
CA THR A 406 -18.39 -1.36 2.59
C THR A 406 -19.01 -0.06 3.07
N MET A 407 -18.60 0.47 4.22
CA MET A 407 -19.10 1.73 4.77
C MET A 407 -18.84 2.93 3.85
N ILE A 408 -17.64 3.02 3.28
CA ILE A 408 -17.29 4.08 2.32
C ILE A 408 -18.19 4.00 1.09
N ALA A 409 -18.44 2.77 0.58
CA ALA A 409 -19.22 2.57 -0.63
C ALA A 409 -20.72 2.80 -0.42
N CYS A 410 -21.32 2.19 0.61
CA CYS A 410 -22.76 2.30 0.85
C CYS A 410 -23.17 3.53 1.64
N LYS A 411 -22.26 4.19 2.37
CA LYS A 411 -22.56 5.27 3.34
C LYS A 411 -23.65 4.86 4.35
N CYS A 412 -23.66 3.60 4.77
CA CYS A 412 -24.63 2.99 5.66
C CYS A 412 -23.98 2.45 6.93
N ASP A 413 -24.79 2.07 7.93
CA ASP A 413 -24.30 1.50 9.18
C ASP A 413 -23.70 0.11 8.92
N THR A 414 -22.39 -0.01 9.11
CA THR A 414 -21.64 -1.22 8.79
C THR A 414 -20.93 -1.74 10.02
N LEU A 415 -21.10 -3.02 10.28
CA LEU A 415 -20.49 -3.74 11.38
C LEU A 415 -19.48 -4.79 10.88
N PRO A 416 -18.48 -5.17 11.67
CA PRO A 416 -17.68 -6.33 11.39
C PRO A 416 -18.54 -7.60 11.45
N LEU A 417 -18.12 -8.66 10.76
CA LEU A 417 -18.81 -9.95 10.85
C LEU A 417 -18.88 -10.42 12.30
N PRO A 418 -20.06 -10.90 12.75
CA PRO A 418 -20.16 -11.52 14.06
C PRO A 418 -19.31 -12.79 14.08
N PRO A 419 -18.72 -13.15 15.23
CA PRO A 419 -18.03 -14.42 15.37
C PRO A 419 -19.02 -15.59 15.11
N ALA A 420 -18.51 -16.72 14.64
CA ALA A 420 -19.31 -17.91 14.48
C ALA A 420 -19.78 -18.41 15.85
N ALA A 421 -21.08 -18.54 16.03
CA ALA A 421 -21.67 -19.11 17.25
C ALA A 421 -21.52 -20.64 17.27
N GLN A 422 -21.69 -21.24 18.47
CA GLN A 422 -21.65 -22.70 18.62
C GLN A 422 -22.82 -23.40 17.94
N ASP A 423 -23.96 -22.74 17.86
CA ASP A 423 -25.19 -23.25 17.27
C ASP A 423 -25.89 -22.19 16.38
N PRO A 424 -26.74 -22.62 15.40
CA PRO A 424 -27.43 -21.72 14.48
C PRO A 424 -28.41 -20.76 15.17
N GLN A 425 -29.04 -21.14 16.28
CA GLN A 425 -30.03 -20.29 16.96
C GLN A 425 -29.34 -19.10 17.66
N THR A 426 -28.22 -19.34 18.33
CA THR A 426 -27.37 -18.29 18.88
C THR A 426 -26.85 -17.38 17.76
N GLN A 427 -26.46 -17.95 16.61
CA GLN A 427 -26.06 -17.16 15.44
C GLN A 427 -27.20 -16.24 14.95
N LEU A 428 -28.41 -16.74 14.86
CA LEU A 428 -29.59 -15.95 14.49
C LEU A 428 -29.83 -14.79 15.46
N THR A 429 -29.63 -15.03 16.75
CA THR A 429 -29.77 -13.99 17.76
C THR A 429 -28.77 -12.86 17.58
N MET A 430 -27.52 -13.17 17.23
CA MET A 430 -26.49 -12.19 16.91
C MET A 430 -26.82 -11.39 15.64
N LEU A 431 -27.58 -11.95 14.72
CA LEU A 431 -27.94 -11.33 13.45
C LEU A 431 -29.24 -10.50 13.50
N ARG A 432 -29.96 -10.46 14.63
CA ARG A 432 -31.27 -9.80 14.71
C ARG A 432 -31.28 -8.31 14.33
N SER A 433 -30.16 -7.62 14.53
CA SER A 433 -30.03 -6.20 14.20
C SER A 433 -29.41 -5.94 12.82
N ILE A 434 -29.10 -7.00 12.07
CA ILE A 434 -28.39 -6.94 10.80
C ILE A 434 -29.38 -7.26 9.68
N THR A 435 -29.39 -6.44 8.64
CA THR A 435 -30.24 -6.65 7.46
C THR A 435 -29.51 -7.42 6.36
N HIS A 436 -28.19 -7.23 6.25
CA HIS A 436 -27.38 -7.83 5.20
C HIS A 436 -26.07 -8.39 5.75
N LEU A 437 -25.59 -9.46 5.11
CA LEU A 437 -24.27 -10.07 5.37
C LEU A 437 -23.46 -10.10 4.09
N LEU A 438 -22.21 -9.63 4.18
CA LEU A 438 -21.27 -9.60 3.06
C LEU A 438 -19.95 -10.25 3.47
N PHE A 439 -19.64 -11.44 2.94
CA PHE A 439 -18.44 -12.18 3.35
C PHE A 439 -18.05 -13.26 2.34
N ASN A 440 -16.82 -13.77 2.43
CA ASN A 440 -16.33 -14.91 1.66
C ASN A 440 -16.48 -16.22 2.47
N PRO A 441 -17.44 -17.09 2.10
CA PRO A 441 -17.70 -18.33 2.82
C PRO A 441 -16.58 -19.38 2.66
N ARG A 442 -15.71 -19.22 1.65
CA ARG A 442 -14.59 -20.15 1.39
C ARG A 442 -13.37 -19.88 2.28
N GLN A 443 -13.31 -18.75 2.94
CA GLN A 443 -12.24 -18.48 3.90
C GLN A 443 -12.40 -19.34 5.15
N ALA A 444 -11.31 -19.92 5.63
CA ALA A 444 -11.32 -20.84 6.77
C ALA A 444 -11.97 -20.21 8.03
N ASN A 445 -11.73 -18.92 8.26
CA ASN A 445 -12.29 -18.19 9.41
C ASN A 445 -13.83 -18.03 9.32
N ASN A 446 -14.41 -18.09 8.13
CA ASN A 446 -15.84 -17.92 7.90
C ASN A 446 -16.58 -19.25 7.72
N ALA A 447 -15.87 -20.37 7.66
CA ALA A 447 -16.47 -21.68 7.37
C ALA A 447 -17.56 -22.09 8.40
N ALA A 448 -17.33 -21.81 9.67
CA ALA A 448 -18.30 -22.09 10.74
C ALA A 448 -19.53 -21.17 10.64
N LEU A 449 -19.35 -19.89 10.37
CA LEU A 449 -20.43 -18.94 10.11
C LEU A 449 -21.26 -19.39 8.91
N ALA A 450 -20.63 -19.71 7.78
CA ALA A 450 -21.29 -20.18 6.58
C ALA A 450 -22.12 -21.45 6.82
N ARG A 451 -21.58 -22.39 7.61
CA ARG A 451 -22.32 -23.62 8.00
C ARG A 451 -23.56 -23.28 8.82
N ASN A 452 -23.46 -22.42 9.84
CA ASN A 452 -24.60 -22.04 10.65
C ASN A 452 -25.70 -21.37 9.82
N LEU A 453 -25.30 -20.48 8.88
CA LEU A 453 -26.22 -19.80 7.98
C LEU A 453 -26.92 -20.79 7.02
N SER A 454 -26.21 -21.79 6.51
CA SER A 454 -26.83 -22.81 5.64
C SER A 454 -27.87 -23.65 6.34
N ILE A 455 -27.75 -23.92 7.63
CA ILE A 455 -28.72 -24.65 8.45
C ILE A 455 -29.98 -23.82 8.68
N LEU A 456 -29.87 -22.50 8.83
CA LEU A 456 -31.01 -21.59 9.04
C LEU A 456 -31.96 -21.56 7.83
N GLY A 457 -31.47 -21.85 6.64
CA GLY A 457 -32.26 -22.09 5.42
C GLY A 457 -32.86 -20.83 4.80
N GLY A 458 -33.45 -21.00 3.61
CA GLY A 458 -33.94 -19.91 2.75
C GLY A 458 -35.21 -19.20 3.27
N GLY A 459 -35.83 -19.69 4.34
CA GLY A 459 -36.96 -18.98 4.99
C GLY A 459 -36.51 -17.71 5.77
N ILE A 460 -35.28 -17.70 6.23
CA ILE A 460 -34.69 -16.62 7.03
C ILE A 460 -33.64 -15.83 6.24
N ILE A 461 -32.90 -16.50 5.37
CA ILE A 461 -31.78 -15.95 4.64
C ILE A 461 -32.04 -16.07 3.13
N GLU A 462 -31.93 -14.96 2.43
CA GLU A 462 -32.02 -14.87 0.98
C GLU A 462 -30.68 -14.48 0.36
N THR A 463 -30.25 -15.22 -0.66
CA THR A 463 -29.03 -14.88 -1.38
C THR A 463 -29.34 -13.84 -2.45
N ILE A 464 -28.79 -12.64 -2.32
CA ILE A 464 -28.92 -11.56 -3.31
C ILE A 464 -27.89 -11.75 -4.42
N ALA A 465 -26.64 -11.97 -4.06
CA ALA A 465 -25.56 -12.15 -5.02
C ALA A 465 -24.57 -13.22 -4.55
N LEU A 466 -24.09 -14.02 -5.50
CA LEU A 466 -23.04 -15.02 -5.30
C LEU A 466 -21.96 -14.80 -6.35
N GLN A 467 -20.75 -14.55 -5.89
CA GLN A 467 -19.55 -14.41 -6.69
C GLN A 467 -18.48 -15.39 -6.19
N PRO A 468 -17.47 -15.77 -7.00
CA PRO A 468 -16.39 -16.62 -6.53
C PRO A 468 -15.65 -16.08 -5.29
N GLY A 469 -15.55 -14.74 -5.15
CA GLY A 469 -14.92 -14.05 -4.02
C GLY A 469 -15.80 -13.86 -2.79
N GLY A 470 -17.10 -14.19 -2.84
CA GLY A 470 -17.96 -14.02 -1.68
C GLY A 470 -19.46 -14.11 -1.96
N VAL A 471 -20.26 -13.80 -0.94
CA VAL A 471 -21.71 -13.84 -0.97
C VAL A 471 -22.31 -12.60 -0.29
N LEU A 472 -23.36 -12.06 -0.89
CA LEU A 472 -24.25 -11.07 -0.31
C LEU A 472 -25.56 -11.74 0.06
N LEU A 473 -25.89 -11.72 1.34
CA LEU A 473 -27.10 -12.32 1.90
C LEU A 473 -28.00 -11.24 2.52
N HIS A 474 -29.29 -11.32 2.27
CA HIS A 474 -30.31 -10.56 2.97
C HIS A 474 -30.92 -11.40 4.09
N ILE A 475 -31.03 -10.84 5.28
CA ILE A 475 -31.64 -11.48 6.44
C ILE A 475 -33.09 -10.99 6.53
N LYS A 476 -34.04 -11.89 6.24
CA LYS A 476 -35.44 -11.58 6.41
C LYS A 476 -35.76 -11.41 7.87
N ASN A 477 -36.15 -10.21 8.26
CA ASN A 477 -36.46 -9.88 9.65
C ASN A 477 -37.58 -10.77 10.18
N VAL A 478 -37.28 -11.69 11.04
CA VAL A 478 -38.23 -12.58 11.71
C VAL A 478 -39.12 -11.81 12.73
N ASN A 479 -38.81 -10.53 12.97
CA ASN A 479 -39.48 -9.68 13.92
C ASN A 479 -39.98 -8.36 13.31
N THR A 480 -40.80 -8.41 12.28
CA THR A 480 -41.78 -7.33 12.11
C THR A 480 -42.86 -7.55 13.19
N PRO A 481 -43.12 -6.58 14.09
CA PRO A 481 -44.08 -6.76 15.19
C PRO A 481 -45.54 -6.80 14.73
N ALA A 482 -45.83 -7.37 13.56
CA ALA A 482 -47.16 -7.51 13.03
C ALA A 482 -48.00 -8.63 13.73
N ASN A 483 -47.37 -9.52 14.49
CA ASN A 483 -48.08 -10.65 15.11
C ASN A 483 -48.30 -10.55 16.62
N LEU A 484 -47.99 -9.39 17.25
CA LEU A 484 -48.34 -9.19 18.68
C LEU A 484 -49.71 -8.54 18.93
N LYS A 485 -50.51 -8.27 17.87
CA LYS A 485 -51.85 -7.68 18.00
C LYS A 485 -52.99 -8.69 17.97
N ASN A 486 -52.78 -9.97 17.74
CA ASN A 486 -53.87 -10.98 17.70
C ASN A 486 -53.77 -12.05 18.79
N GLY A 487 -53.29 -11.68 19.97
CA GLY A 487 -53.33 -12.51 21.16
C GLY A 487 -54.12 -11.82 22.29
N LYS A 488 -55.42 -11.63 22.07
CA LYS A 488 -56.41 -11.45 23.16
C LYS A 488 -57.55 -12.37 22.91
#